data_75781093c62088f340965b80d33af797
#
_entry.id   75781093c62088f340965b80d33af797
#
_cell.length_a   1.000
_cell.length_b   1.000
_cell.length_c   1.000
_cell.angle_alpha   90.00
_cell.angle_beta   90.00
_cell.angle_gamma   90.00
#
_symmetry.space_group_name_H-M   'P 1'
#
loop_
_entity.id
_entity.type
_entity.pdbx_description
1 polymer ?
#
loop_
_entity_poly.entity_id
_entity_poly.type
_entity_poly.pdbx_seq_one_letter_code
_entity_poly.pdbx_strand_id
1 'polypeptide(L)'
;NSLSPFSAKLVCGDCGEFFGSKVWHSTDKYRRVIWQCNGKFKGKNKCLTPHIDEETIKRLFCEAVSIITKDRDRLLLTCYDIIDRFGNLQSIESQLAELQRESEVISGLMHKLIEENAGGTISATEYEKTYEDYEERFDRLNEEYKTLRSLKVKRAFQVDVIECFMSEISWLSDLPISFSEKLWSALIDKVVIYHEERVEFVFNTGDKVVRGM
;
A
#
# COMPACT_ATOMS: atom_id res chain seq x y z
N ASN A 1 9.82 -15.58 -14.37
CA ASN A 1 10.21 -14.16 -14.29
C ASN A 1 9.97 -13.70 -12.84
N SER A 2 11.01 -13.77 -12.00
CA SER A 2 10.93 -13.12 -10.68
C SER A 2 10.90 -11.60 -10.92
N LEU A 3 9.88 -10.94 -10.38
CA LEU A 3 9.85 -9.48 -10.35
C LEU A 3 11.01 -9.01 -9.47
N SER A 4 11.82 -8.06 -9.96
CA SER A 4 12.87 -7.45 -9.14
C SER A 4 12.26 -6.77 -7.92
N PRO A 5 12.90 -6.83 -6.72
CA PRO A 5 12.40 -6.16 -5.51
C PRO A 5 12.29 -4.65 -5.66
N PHE A 6 12.96 -4.06 -6.64
CA PHE A 6 12.90 -2.63 -6.97
C PHE A 6 11.70 -2.26 -7.84
N SER A 7 11.04 -3.24 -8.47
CA SER A 7 9.88 -3.00 -9.33
C SER A 7 8.74 -2.31 -8.55
N ALA A 8 8.14 -1.29 -9.16
CA ALA A 8 7.08 -0.46 -8.59
C ALA A 8 7.43 0.30 -7.29
N LYS A 9 8.70 0.23 -6.83
CA LYS A 9 9.16 1.01 -5.66
C LYS A 9 10.01 2.23 -6.03
N LEU A 10 10.58 2.26 -7.23
CA LEU A 10 11.40 3.40 -7.69
C LEU A 10 10.52 4.39 -8.46
N VAL A 11 10.39 5.61 -7.94
CA VAL A 11 9.53 6.68 -8.46
C VAL A 11 10.40 7.88 -8.85
N CYS A 12 10.08 8.52 -9.96
CA CYS A 12 10.73 9.75 -10.37
C CYS A 12 10.15 10.95 -9.61
N GLY A 13 11.00 11.70 -8.92
CA GLY A 13 10.61 12.90 -8.19
C GLY A 13 10.24 14.08 -9.09
N ASP A 14 10.70 14.07 -10.36
CA ASP A 14 10.47 15.17 -11.30
C ASP A 14 9.17 15.00 -12.10
N CYS A 15 8.79 13.76 -12.48
CA CYS A 15 7.62 13.53 -13.32
C CYS A 15 6.60 12.52 -12.76
N GLY A 16 6.88 11.89 -11.61
CA GLY A 16 5.99 10.94 -10.95
C GLY A 16 5.95 9.54 -11.56
N GLU A 17 6.61 9.30 -12.70
CA GLU A 17 6.62 8.00 -13.36
C GLU A 17 7.51 6.99 -12.64
N PHE A 18 7.19 5.71 -12.79
CA PHE A 18 8.05 4.65 -12.27
C PHE A 18 9.32 4.47 -13.10
N PHE A 19 10.37 3.97 -12.45
CA PHE A 19 11.57 3.51 -13.14
C PHE A 19 11.40 2.08 -13.65
N GLY A 20 11.93 1.82 -14.84
CA GLY A 20 12.03 0.48 -15.42
C GLY A 20 13.48 0.00 -15.48
N SER A 21 13.69 -1.30 -15.27
CA SER A 21 15.02 -1.92 -15.36
C SER A 21 15.45 -2.10 -16.82
N LYS A 22 16.75 -1.91 -17.07
CA LYS A 22 17.42 -2.22 -18.34
C LYS A 22 18.77 -2.87 -18.08
N VAL A 23 19.14 -3.82 -18.93
CA VAL A 23 20.45 -4.45 -18.89
C VAL A 23 21.36 -3.77 -19.90
N TRP A 24 22.44 -3.17 -19.42
CA TRP A 24 23.51 -2.65 -20.26
C TRP A 24 24.65 -3.65 -20.36
N HIS A 25 25.31 -3.68 -21.51
CA HIS A 25 26.40 -4.59 -21.79
C HIS A 25 26.02 -6.07 -21.53
N SER A 26 24.84 -6.49 -22.05
CA SER A 26 24.28 -7.82 -21.77
C SER A 26 25.17 -8.99 -22.17
N THR A 27 26.11 -8.78 -23.09
CA THR A 27 26.96 -9.81 -23.71
C THR A 27 28.41 -9.74 -23.28
N ASP A 28 28.81 -8.81 -22.42
CA ASP A 28 30.22 -8.64 -22.01
C ASP A 28 30.40 -8.59 -20.49
N LYS A 29 31.67 -8.51 -20.05
CA LYS A 29 32.06 -8.48 -18.63
C LYS A 29 31.61 -7.22 -17.88
N TYR A 30 31.15 -6.21 -18.57
CA TYR A 30 30.63 -4.95 -17.97
C TYR A 30 29.09 -4.97 -17.84
N ARG A 31 28.47 -6.14 -17.95
CA ARG A 31 27.03 -6.32 -17.77
C ARG A 31 26.57 -5.73 -16.44
N ARG A 32 25.61 -4.80 -16.49
CA ARG A 32 25.00 -4.18 -15.32
C ARG A 32 23.53 -3.92 -15.54
N VAL A 33 22.78 -3.91 -14.44
CA VAL A 33 21.37 -3.52 -14.44
C VAL A 33 21.29 -2.04 -14.04
N ILE A 34 20.62 -1.27 -14.88
CA ILE A 34 20.31 0.13 -14.59
C ILE A 34 18.81 0.31 -14.48
N TRP A 35 18.40 1.31 -13.74
CA TRP A 35 17.02 1.75 -13.62
C TRP A 35 16.87 3.12 -14.25
N GLN A 36 15.87 3.29 -15.13
CA GLN A 36 15.63 4.50 -15.88
C GLN A 36 14.17 4.91 -15.81
N CYS A 37 13.91 6.22 -15.63
CA CYS A 37 12.56 6.77 -15.61
C CYS A 37 11.82 6.47 -16.91
N ASN A 38 10.60 5.90 -16.81
CA ASN A 38 9.75 5.61 -17.96
C ASN A 38 9.25 6.89 -18.66
N GLY A 39 9.22 8.03 -17.97
CA GLY A 39 8.90 9.34 -18.54
C GLY A 39 9.86 9.80 -19.65
N LYS A 40 11.07 9.21 -19.76
CA LYS A 40 11.99 9.46 -20.88
C LYS A 40 11.44 9.01 -22.23
N PHE A 41 10.45 8.13 -22.23
CA PHE A 41 9.89 7.53 -23.45
C PHE A 41 8.45 8.00 -23.71
N LYS A 42 7.88 8.87 -22.86
CA LYS A 42 6.51 9.33 -22.95
C LYS A 42 6.44 10.82 -23.34
N GLY A 43 5.55 11.14 -24.27
CA GLY A 43 5.17 12.52 -24.62
C GLY A 43 6.25 13.35 -25.32
N LYS A 44 5.98 14.66 -25.47
CA LYS A 44 6.89 15.63 -26.08
C LYS A 44 7.98 16.11 -25.13
N ASN A 45 7.66 16.24 -23.84
CA ASN A 45 8.59 16.67 -22.79
C ASN A 45 9.16 15.42 -22.11
N LYS A 46 10.36 15.00 -22.53
CA LYS A 46 11.04 13.84 -21.99
C LYS A 46 11.61 14.17 -20.59
N CYS A 47 11.42 13.27 -19.65
CA CYS A 47 12.02 13.39 -18.33
C CYS A 47 13.56 13.35 -18.40
N LEU A 48 14.24 14.26 -17.70
CA LEU A 48 15.69 14.39 -17.71
C LEU A 48 16.37 13.68 -16.53
N THR A 49 15.59 13.15 -15.57
CA THR A 49 16.14 12.42 -14.41
C THR A 49 17.14 11.36 -14.86
N PRO A 50 18.35 11.32 -14.29
CA PRO A 50 19.39 10.37 -14.68
C PRO A 50 18.92 8.92 -14.42
N HIS A 51 19.58 7.98 -15.08
CA HIS A 51 19.49 6.58 -14.70
C HIS A 51 20.32 6.32 -13.45
N ILE A 52 20.01 5.26 -12.72
CA ILE A 52 20.77 4.83 -11.55
C ILE A 52 21.09 3.34 -11.67
N ASP A 53 22.33 2.97 -11.32
CA ASP A 53 22.75 1.58 -11.29
C ASP A 53 22.12 0.85 -10.08
N GLU A 54 21.74 -0.40 -10.27
CA GLU A 54 21.14 -1.21 -9.21
C GLU A 54 22.06 -1.35 -7.99
N GLU A 55 23.36 -1.52 -8.20
CA GLU A 55 24.34 -1.60 -7.12
C GLU A 55 24.45 -0.27 -6.34
N THR A 56 24.28 0.86 -7.01
CA THR A 56 24.21 2.17 -6.34
C THR A 56 22.97 2.25 -5.44
N ILE A 57 21.81 1.77 -5.90
CA ILE A 57 20.61 1.73 -5.07
C ILE A 57 20.83 0.87 -3.83
N LYS A 58 21.42 -0.33 -3.99
CA LYS A 58 21.71 -1.24 -2.87
C LYS A 58 22.65 -0.60 -1.85
N ARG A 59 23.72 0.04 -2.30
CA ARG A 59 24.68 0.74 -1.43
C ARG A 59 23.99 1.88 -0.65
N LEU A 60 23.26 2.76 -1.35
CA LEU A 60 22.58 3.89 -0.73
C LEU A 60 21.48 3.44 0.24
N PHE A 61 20.80 2.32 -0.06
CA PHE A 61 19.86 1.69 0.86
C PHE A 61 20.53 1.26 2.17
N CYS A 62 21.65 0.55 2.10
CA CYS A 62 22.37 0.13 3.31
C CYS A 62 22.83 1.34 4.15
N GLU A 63 23.28 2.42 3.50
CA GLU A 63 23.61 3.68 4.18
C GLU A 63 22.37 4.32 4.83
N ALA A 64 21.21 4.33 4.13
CA ALA A 64 19.96 4.87 4.65
C ALA A 64 19.47 4.06 5.86
N VAL A 65 19.55 2.72 5.82
CA VAL A 65 19.22 1.85 6.95
C VAL A 65 20.15 2.13 8.12
N SER A 66 21.46 2.26 7.89
CA SER A 66 22.41 2.63 8.95
C SER A 66 22.10 3.96 9.61
N ILE A 67 21.49 4.90 8.89
CA ILE A 67 21.09 6.20 9.48
C ILE A 67 19.85 6.05 10.34
N ILE A 68 18.80 5.40 9.82
CA ILE A 68 17.53 5.28 10.54
C ILE A 68 17.66 4.44 11.81
N THR A 69 18.57 3.46 11.80
CA THR A 69 18.79 2.56 12.94
C THR A 69 19.71 3.14 14.02
N LYS A 70 20.28 4.35 13.84
CA LYS A 70 21.09 5.01 14.89
C LYS A 70 20.31 5.27 16.18
N ASP A 71 19.03 5.61 16.08
CA ASP A 71 18.13 5.79 17.22
C ASP A 71 17.04 4.70 17.16
N ARG A 72 17.46 3.49 17.44
CA ARG A 72 16.64 2.28 17.36
C ARG A 72 15.45 2.32 18.32
N ASP A 73 15.66 2.80 19.53
CA ASP A 73 14.62 2.84 20.55
C ASP A 73 13.49 3.79 20.13
N ARG A 74 13.84 4.97 19.61
CA ARG A 74 12.86 5.90 19.06
C ARG A 74 12.10 5.30 17.86
N LEU A 75 12.80 4.58 16.99
CA LEU A 75 12.21 3.93 15.84
C LEU A 75 11.19 2.87 16.26
N LEU A 76 11.52 2.04 17.23
CA LEU A 76 10.61 1.03 17.80
C LEU A 76 9.41 1.67 18.49
N LEU A 77 9.58 2.76 19.23
CA LEU A 77 8.46 3.51 19.82
C LEU A 77 7.51 4.03 18.73
N THR A 78 8.04 4.55 17.62
CA THR A 78 7.22 4.96 16.47
C THR A 78 6.43 3.80 15.90
N CYS A 79 7.02 2.62 15.77
CA CYS A 79 6.34 1.42 15.30
C CYS A 79 5.19 1.01 16.24
N TYR A 80 5.42 1.00 17.56
CA TYR A 80 4.39 0.69 18.55
C TYR A 80 3.22 1.68 18.49
N ASP A 81 3.49 2.97 18.31
CA ASP A 81 2.46 4.00 18.15
C ASP A 81 1.61 3.77 16.88
N ILE A 82 2.22 3.36 15.78
CA ILE A 82 1.50 3.01 14.54
C ILE A 82 0.63 1.77 14.76
N ILE A 83 1.15 0.73 15.41
CA ILE A 83 0.41 -0.49 15.70
C ILE A 83 -0.79 -0.18 16.61
N ASP A 84 -0.62 0.63 17.64
CA ASP A 84 -1.71 1.02 18.55
C ASP A 84 -2.82 1.76 17.80
N ARG A 85 -2.46 2.72 16.94
CA ARG A 85 -3.43 3.51 16.15
C ARG A 85 -4.21 2.68 15.13
N PHE A 86 -3.59 1.74 14.47
CA PHE A 86 -4.21 0.97 13.38
C PHE A 86 -4.68 -0.42 13.80
N GLY A 87 -4.11 -0.98 14.88
CA GLY A 87 -4.39 -2.34 15.35
C GLY A 87 -5.74 -2.47 16.07
N ASN A 88 -6.27 -1.38 16.63
CA ASN A 88 -7.59 -1.44 17.27
C ASN A 88 -8.71 -1.47 16.21
N LEU A 89 -9.11 -2.68 15.80
CA LEU A 89 -10.16 -2.92 14.80
C LEU A 89 -11.55 -3.14 15.39
N GLN A 90 -11.69 -3.19 16.72
CA GLN A 90 -12.93 -3.56 17.41
C GLN A 90 -14.12 -2.65 17.03
N SER A 91 -13.89 -1.34 16.91
CA SER A 91 -14.94 -0.41 16.50
C SER A 91 -15.43 -0.68 15.07
N ILE A 92 -14.52 -0.98 14.15
CA ILE A 92 -14.86 -1.31 12.76
C ILE A 92 -15.60 -2.65 12.70
N GLU A 93 -15.20 -3.63 13.48
CA GLU A 93 -15.87 -4.94 13.56
C GLU A 93 -17.27 -4.82 14.10
N SER A 94 -17.48 -4.00 15.12
CA SER A 94 -18.82 -3.73 15.67
C SER A 94 -19.73 -3.07 14.64
N GLN A 95 -19.23 -2.09 13.89
CA GLN A 95 -19.98 -1.42 12.82
C GLN A 95 -20.30 -2.38 11.66
N LEU A 96 -19.36 -3.22 11.24
CA LEU A 96 -19.60 -4.23 10.21
C LEU A 96 -20.68 -5.23 10.64
N ALA A 97 -20.67 -5.67 11.90
CA ALA A 97 -21.68 -6.56 12.44
C ALA A 97 -23.08 -5.90 12.52
N GLU A 98 -23.15 -4.59 12.77
CA GLU A 98 -24.40 -3.85 12.78
C GLU A 98 -24.96 -3.70 11.35
N LEU A 99 -24.15 -3.25 10.40
CA LEU A 99 -24.54 -3.14 8.99
C LEU A 99 -25.02 -4.47 8.40
N GLN A 100 -24.37 -5.57 8.80
CA GLN A 100 -24.80 -6.90 8.38
C GLN A 100 -26.18 -7.26 8.95
N ARG A 101 -26.43 -7.00 10.23
CA ARG A 101 -27.75 -7.23 10.85
C ARG A 101 -28.85 -6.39 10.20
N GLU A 102 -28.57 -5.10 9.95
CA GLU A 102 -29.55 -4.25 9.27
C GLU A 102 -29.84 -4.73 7.84
N SER A 103 -28.83 -5.17 7.11
CA SER A 103 -28.96 -5.74 5.75
C SER A 103 -29.81 -7.02 5.77
N GLU A 104 -29.64 -7.90 6.76
CA GLU A 104 -30.44 -9.10 6.95
C GLU A 104 -31.92 -8.76 7.23
N VAL A 105 -32.18 -7.72 8.04
CA VAL A 105 -33.54 -7.24 8.31
C VAL A 105 -34.20 -6.73 7.03
N ILE A 106 -33.53 -5.87 6.26
CA ILE A 106 -34.06 -5.37 4.99
C ILE A 106 -34.34 -6.49 4.00
N SER A 107 -33.42 -7.44 3.88
CA SER A 107 -33.61 -8.63 3.03
C SER A 107 -34.85 -9.43 3.45
N GLY A 108 -35.05 -9.61 4.75
CA GLY A 108 -36.26 -10.27 5.28
C GLY A 108 -37.56 -9.51 4.97
N LEU A 109 -37.52 -8.17 5.04
CA LEU A 109 -38.66 -7.31 4.68
C LEU A 109 -38.97 -7.37 3.19
N MET A 110 -37.93 -7.40 2.30
CA MET A 110 -38.10 -7.58 0.87
C MET A 110 -38.74 -8.93 0.54
N HIS A 111 -38.30 -10.00 1.18
CA HIS A 111 -38.93 -11.33 1.00
C HIS A 111 -40.41 -11.34 1.39
N LYS A 112 -40.73 -10.76 2.55
CA LYS A 112 -42.12 -10.64 3.02
C LYS A 112 -42.97 -9.82 2.05
N LEU A 113 -42.46 -8.71 1.54
CA LEU A 113 -43.16 -7.86 0.58
C LEU A 113 -43.44 -8.63 -0.74
N ILE A 114 -42.50 -9.44 -1.21
CA ILE A 114 -42.67 -10.29 -2.39
C ILE A 114 -43.80 -11.33 -2.15
N GLU A 115 -43.84 -11.95 -0.98
CA GLU A 115 -44.89 -12.92 -0.62
C GLU A 115 -46.28 -12.23 -0.54
N GLU A 116 -46.39 -11.03 0.05
CA GLU A 116 -47.60 -10.26 0.15
C GLU A 116 -48.13 -9.83 -1.24
N ASN A 117 -47.23 -9.45 -2.16
CA ASN A 117 -47.59 -9.12 -3.53
C ASN A 117 -48.06 -10.37 -4.30
N ALA A 118 -47.39 -11.50 -4.14
CA ALA A 118 -47.81 -12.77 -4.76
C ALA A 118 -49.17 -13.25 -4.22
N GLY A 119 -49.49 -12.97 -2.96
CA GLY A 119 -50.81 -13.25 -2.35
C GLY A 119 -51.92 -12.27 -2.72
N GLY A 120 -51.61 -11.20 -3.48
CA GLY A 120 -52.58 -10.17 -3.90
C GLY A 120 -53.10 -9.29 -2.74
N THR A 121 -52.33 -9.19 -1.65
CA THR A 121 -52.73 -8.44 -0.44
C THR A 121 -52.35 -6.95 -0.49
N ILE A 122 -51.50 -6.56 -1.45
CA ILE A 122 -51.07 -5.17 -1.66
C ILE A 122 -51.28 -4.73 -3.11
N SER A 123 -51.41 -3.41 -3.35
CA SER A 123 -51.51 -2.88 -4.70
C SER A 123 -50.14 -2.88 -5.42
N ALA A 124 -50.13 -2.98 -6.75
CA ALA A 124 -48.92 -2.91 -7.56
C ALA A 124 -48.08 -1.66 -7.29
N THR A 125 -48.77 -0.50 -7.17
CA THR A 125 -48.10 0.80 -6.92
C THR A 125 -47.44 0.85 -5.54
N GLU A 126 -48.08 0.27 -4.54
CA GLU A 126 -47.54 0.21 -3.17
C GLU A 126 -46.37 -0.76 -3.11
N TYR A 127 -46.45 -1.91 -3.80
CA TYR A 127 -45.36 -2.85 -3.96
C TYR A 127 -44.13 -2.19 -4.56
N GLU A 128 -44.29 -1.58 -5.74
CA GLU A 128 -43.18 -0.92 -6.46
C GLU A 128 -42.47 0.10 -5.58
N LYS A 129 -43.24 1.03 -4.99
CA LYS A 129 -42.67 2.08 -4.13
C LYS A 129 -41.93 1.54 -2.90
N THR A 130 -42.50 0.53 -2.24
CA THR A 130 -41.88 -0.05 -1.04
C THR A 130 -40.65 -0.90 -1.39
N TYR A 131 -40.71 -1.58 -2.53
CA TYR A 131 -39.58 -2.37 -3.01
C TYR A 131 -38.38 -1.48 -3.39
N GLU A 132 -38.62 -0.38 -4.11
CA GLU A 132 -37.59 0.62 -4.44
C GLU A 132 -36.94 1.21 -3.16
N ASP A 133 -37.74 1.56 -2.13
CA ASP A 133 -37.21 2.08 -0.85
C ASP A 133 -36.30 1.06 -0.15
N TYR A 134 -36.72 -0.21 -0.13
CA TYR A 134 -35.89 -1.29 0.46
C TYR A 134 -34.62 -1.55 -0.36
N GLU A 135 -34.70 -1.53 -1.68
CA GLU A 135 -33.57 -1.71 -2.59
C GLU A 135 -32.53 -0.59 -2.39
N GLU A 136 -32.96 0.68 -2.41
CA GLU A 136 -32.07 1.84 -2.15
C GLU A 136 -31.40 1.73 -0.76
N ARG A 137 -32.13 1.30 0.23
CA ARG A 137 -31.60 1.13 1.59
C ARG A 137 -30.64 -0.01 1.68
N PHE A 138 -30.93 -1.14 1.06
CA PHE A 138 -30.04 -2.31 1.00
C PHE A 138 -28.74 -1.98 0.28
N ASP A 139 -28.81 -1.29 -0.85
CA ASP A 139 -27.65 -0.89 -1.62
C ASP A 139 -26.73 0.05 -0.83
N ARG A 140 -27.29 1.02 -0.13
CA ARG A 140 -26.54 1.93 0.73
C ARG A 140 -25.80 1.19 1.84
N LEU A 141 -26.48 0.28 2.55
CA LEU A 141 -25.85 -0.56 3.58
C LEU A 141 -24.71 -1.41 3.02
N ASN A 142 -24.87 -1.96 1.83
CA ASN A 142 -23.83 -2.74 1.15
C ASN A 142 -22.60 -1.89 0.79
N GLU A 143 -22.79 -0.67 0.31
CA GLU A 143 -21.66 0.22 -0.01
C GLU A 143 -20.90 0.67 1.24
N GLU A 144 -21.61 0.95 2.33
CA GLU A 144 -20.99 1.24 3.63
C GLU A 144 -20.21 0.04 4.16
N TYR A 145 -20.79 -1.16 4.09
CA TYR A 145 -20.13 -2.41 4.48
C TYR A 145 -18.84 -2.67 3.68
N LYS A 146 -18.88 -2.52 2.35
CA LYS A 146 -17.71 -2.67 1.48
C LYS A 146 -16.60 -1.67 1.84
N THR A 147 -16.98 -0.43 2.10
CA THR A 147 -16.04 0.64 2.47
C THR A 147 -15.35 0.34 3.79
N LEU A 148 -16.11 -0.01 4.82
CA LEU A 148 -15.57 -0.38 6.14
C LEU A 148 -14.73 -1.65 6.09
N ARG A 149 -15.15 -2.65 5.34
CA ARG A 149 -14.38 -3.88 5.14
C ARG A 149 -13.03 -3.59 4.47
N SER A 150 -13.03 -2.73 3.45
CA SER A 150 -11.78 -2.31 2.78
C SER A 150 -10.86 -1.56 3.75
N LEU A 151 -11.41 -0.68 4.58
CA LEU A 151 -10.67 0.04 5.63
C LEU A 151 -10.06 -0.94 6.65
N LYS A 152 -10.84 -1.95 7.11
CA LYS A 152 -10.36 -3.00 8.03
C LYS A 152 -9.15 -3.72 7.45
N VAL A 153 -9.26 -4.20 6.20
CA VAL A 153 -8.17 -4.91 5.51
C VAL A 153 -6.94 -4.02 5.37
N LYS A 154 -7.13 -2.75 5.00
CA LYS A 154 -6.03 -1.80 4.85
C LYS A 154 -5.31 -1.56 6.17
N ARG A 155 -6.02 -1.40 7.29
CA ARG A 155 -5.42 -1.22 8.62
C ARG A 155 -4.66 -2.45 9.09
N ALA A 156 -5.26 -3.64 8.95
CA ALA A 156 -4.60 -4.90 9.30
C ALA A 156 -3.28 -5.06 8.50
N PHE A 157 -3.32 -4.82 7.19
CA PHE A 157 -2.13 -4.86 6.36
C PHE A 157 -1.05 -3.86 6.79
N GLN A 158 -1.43 -2.65 7.22
CA GLN A 158 -0.46 -1.67 7.75
C GLN A 158 0.22 -2.17 9.02
N VAL A 159 -0.52 -2.82 9.92
CA VAL A 159 0.05 -3.45 11.12
C VAL A 159 1.04 -4.54 10.76
N ASP A 160 0.65 -5.47 9.88
CA ASP A 160 1.52 -6.56 9.42
C ASP A 160 2.85 -6.04 8.82
N VAL A 161 2.77 -4.96 8.03
CA VAL A 161 3.96 -4.31 7.44
C VAL A 161 4.87 -3.74 8.51
N ILE A 162 4.33 -3.09 9.54
CA ILE A 162 5.13 -2.51 10.63
C ILE A 162 5.72 -3.60 11.54
N GLU A 163 4.98 -4.67 11.82
CA GLU A 163 5.51 -5.83 12.57
C GLU A 163 6.67 -6.51 11.82
N CYS A 164 6.56 -6.66 10.50
CA CYS A 164 7.63 -7.16 9.65
C CYS A 164 8.86 -6.23 9.71
N PHE A 165 8.65 -4.91 9.61
CA PHE A 165 9.69 -3.89 9.77
C PHE A 165 10.40 -4.02 11.12
N MET A 166 9.66 -4.09 12.24
CA MET A 166 10.20 -4.24 13.58
C MET A 166 11.02 -5.53 13.72
N SER A 167 10.52 -6.63 13.19
CA SER A 167 11.23 -7.91 13.19
C SER A 167 12.60 -7.78 12.51
N GLU A 168 12.66 -7.23 11.29
CA GLU A 168 13.92 -7.08 10.56
C GLU A 168 14.90 -6.15 11.29
N ILE A 169 14.43 -5.01 11.81
CA ILE A 169 15.26 -4.08 12.59
C ILE A 169 15.79 -4.74 13.85
N SER A 170 15.00 -5.59 14.51
CA SER A 170 15.41 -6.28 15.74
C SER A 170 16.59 -7.24 15.55
N TRP A 171 16.74 -7.80 14.36
CA TRP A 171 17.83 -8.71 14.02
C TRP A 171 19.07 -8.02 13.47
N LEU A 172 18.99 -6.72 13.14
CA LEU A 172 20.18 -5.99 12.67
C LEU A 172 21.17 -5.82 13.83
N SER A 173 22.35 -6.37 13.66
CA SER A 173 23.50 -6.16 14.55
C SER A 173 24.23 -4.85 14.18
N ASP A 174 25.18 -4.41 15.05
CA ASP A 174 26.04 -3.25 14.78
C ASP A 174 27.07 -3.47 13.64
N LEU A 175 27.00 -4.62 12.95
CA LEU A 175 27.84 -4.95 11.81
C LEU A 175 27.43 -4.17 10.56
N PRO A 176 28.34 -4.01 9.59
CA PRO A 176 27.98 -3.36 8.31
C PRO A 176 26.76 -4.03 7.68
N ILE A 177 25.73 -3.21 7.43
CA ILE A 177 24.48 -3.68 6.84
C ILE A 177 24.74 -4.08 5.39
N SER A 178 24.36 -5.32 5.04
CA SER A 178 24.38 -5.82 3.66
C SER A 178 22.97 -5.83 3.08
N PHE A 179 22.88 -5.58 1.76
CA PHE A 179 21.60 -5.64 1.06
C PHE A 179 21.04 -7.07 1.06
N SER A 180 19.76 -7.20 1.39
CA SER A 180 18.95 -8.38 1.12
C SER A 180 17.57 -7.96 0.63
N GLU A 181 16.97 -8.77 -0.26
CA GLU A 181 15.62 -8.52 -0.78
C GLU A 181 14.56 -8.53 0.34
N LYS A 182 14.76 -9.38 1.35
CA LYS A 182 13.90 -9.45 2.53
C LYS A 182 13.92 -8.15 3.30
N LEU A 183 15.13 -7.64 3.62
CA LEU A 183 15.29 -6.38 4.32
C LEU A 183 14.72 -5.19 3.52
N TRP A 184 15.00 -5.16 2.22
CA TRP A 184 14.43 -4.15 1.32
C TRP A 184 12.91 -4.14 1.34
N SER A 185 12.30 -5.32 1.19
CA SER A 185 10.82 -5.46 1.14
C SER A 185 10.15 -5.09 2.45
N ALA A 186 10.78 -5.43 3.58
CA ALA A 186 10.26 -5.13 4.91
C ALA A 186 10.37 -3.64 5.27
N LEU A 187 11.46 -2.96 4.85
CA LEU A 187 11.74 -1.61 5.31
C LEU A 187 11.23 -0.52 4.38
N ILE A 188 11.24 -0.71 3.06
CA ILE A 188 11.00 0.34 2.07
C ILE A 188 9.55 0.35 1.58
N ASP A 189 8.90 1.51 1.69
CA ASP A 189 7.68 1.83 0.96
C ASP A 189 8.01 2.18 -0.49
N LYS A 190 8.80 3.24 -0.71
CA LYS A 190 9.26 3.68 -2.03
C LYS A 190 10.58 4.42 -1.96
N VAL A 191 11.22 4.57 -3.13
CA VAL A 191 12.40 5.42 -3.30
C VAL A 191 12.12 6.46 -4.38
N VAL A 192 12.35 7.71 -4.06
CA VAL A 192 12.14 8.84 -4.98
C VAL A 192 13.50 9.34 -5.50
N ILE A 193 13.66 9.36 -6.82
CA ILE A 193 14.93 9.74 -7.49
C ILE A 193 14.70 11.05 -8.25
N TYR A 194 15.56 12.03 -8.00
CA TYR A 194 15.50 13.38 -8.59
C TYR A 194 16.65 13.60 -9.57
N HIS A 195 16.48 14.58 -10.46
CA HIS A 195 17.50 14.95 -11.47
C HIS A 195 18.78 15.53 -10.86
N GLU A 196 18.70 16.10 -9.65
CA GLU A 196 19.83 16.64 -8.88
C GLU A 196 20.72 15.56 -8.24
N GLU A 197 20.71 14.34 -8.77
CA GLU A 197 21.43 13.18 -8.21
C GLU A 197 21.08 12.88 -6.74
N ARG A 198 19.88 13.26 -6.33
CA ARG A 198 19.34 13.05 -4.99
C ARG A 198 18.37 11.86 -4.98
N VAL A 199 18.54 11.00 -4.00
CA VAL A 199 17.71 9.80 -3.76
C VAL A 199 17.10 9.90 -2.38
N GLU A 200 15.76 9.85 -2.27
CA GLU A 200 15.00 9.85 -1.02
C GLU A 200 14.44 8.45 -0.79
N PHE A 201 14.86 7.80 0.28
CA PHE A 201 14.31 6.54 0.77
C PHE A 201 13.15 6.83 1.72
N VAL A 202 11.96 6.36 1.39
CA VAL A 202 10.77 6.46 2.23
C VAL A 202 10.53 5.09 2.85
N PHE A 203 10.61 5.01 4.15
CA PHE A 203 10.44 3.77 4.92
C PHE A 203 8.96 3.51 5.22
N ASN A 204 8.61 2.26 5.52
CA ASN A 204 7.24 1.86 5.87
C ASN A 204 6.71 2.55 7.14
N THR A 205 7.59 3.06 8.00
CA THR A 205 7.25 3.90 9.16
C THR A 205 6.89 5.34 8.79
N GLY A 206 7.13 5.76 7.54
CA GLY A 206 6.99 7.14 7.07
C GLY A 206 8.26 7.98 7.22
N ASP A 207 9.28 7.46 7.89
CA ASP A 207 10.58 8.14 7.97
C ASP A 207 11.23 8.27 6.60
N LYS A 208 12.02 9.35 6.41
CA LYS A 208 12.68 9.65 5.16
C LYS A 208 14.17 9.87 5.35
N VAL A 209 14.96 9.27 4.48
CA VAL A 209 16.43 9.49 4.44
C VAL A 209 16.84 9.90 3.03
N VAL A 210 17.55 11.02 2.92
CA VAL A 210 18.04 11.56 1.64
C VAL A 210 19.52 11.25 1.49
N ARG A 211 19.92 10.80 0.29
CA ARG A 211 21.31 10.50 -0.07
C ARG A 211 21.65 11.11 -1.45
N GLY A 212 22.90 11.48 -1.66
CA GLY A 212 23.45 11.78 -2.99
C GLY A 212 23.82 10.49 -3.72
N MET A 213 23.70 10.49 -5.04
CA MET A 213 24.15 9.37 -5.89
C MET A 213 25.67 9.24 -5.95
#